data_cebc65d1095a882a064b6460b3bfbaf4
#
_entry.id   cebc65d1095a882a064b6460b3bfbaf4
#
_cell.length_a   1.000
_cell.length_b   1.000
_cell.length_c   1.000
_cell.angle_alpha   90.00
_cell.angle_beta   90.00
_cell.angle_gamma   90.00
#
_symmetry.space_group_name_H-M   'P 1'
#
loop_
_entity.id
_entity.type
_entity.pdbx_description
1 polymer ?
#
loop_
_entity_poly.entity_id
_entity_poly.type
_entity_poly.pdbx_seq_one_letter_code
_entity_poly.pdbx_strand_id
1 'polypeptide(L)'
;MPALRGADGVYSVLEQLAGVRLPASAWESHILPARVGDYSPVMLDELTASGEISIVGAGKAGARDPWIMLLPADYAAQLMPQVDEPLLSLTQSQVMEKVRRGGGFLFQDLLEPTTTTEELREAMWDLVEAGLLAPDSFAPIRARLAGGKTAHRAKRRPSRSRVRSGRTSFATLTPPDMIGRWSLTPEPDADATRRSVALGESLLDRYGVVTRGSVVAEDILGGFALAYKTLSGFEESGKAMRGYLIDGLGASQFSTPATIDRLRGHQDSDDLVGWPSGAKNPHVHVLAATDPANPYGAALPWPEQGPTRSAGAMVVLIDGLLAAHVTRGGKTMTTFFDTFPEGIDDPMPLVIDALTQAVRAGRMQPLGVEKLNGGPAFELKDYGATVSHKGVKIGGKAAAPPKRRGRSVAEALGELDGDRIDPPDGLSFDD
;
A
#
# COMPACT_ATOMS: atom_id res chain seq x y z
N MET A 1 13.39 17.31 0.28
CA MET A 1 12.17 18.12 0.07
C MET A 1 11.41 18.20 1.38
N PRO A 2 10.74 19.33 1.73
CA PRO A 2 9.84 19.35 2.87
C PRO A 2 8.76 18.27 2.66
N ALA A 3 8.48 17.48 3.70
CA ALA A 3 7.44 16.46 3.64
C ALA A 3 6.08 17.14 3.42
N LEU A 4 5.27 16.62 2.51
CA LEU A 4 3.89 17.07 2.34
C LEU A 4 3.11 16.86 3.64
N ARG A 5 2.17 17.75 3.93
CA ARG A 5 1.38 17.72 5.18
C ARG A 5 -0.06 18.15 4.95
N GLY A 6 -0.95 17.70 5.84
CA GLY A 6 -2.35 18.08 5.83
C GLY A 6 -3.15 17.58 4.64
N ALA A 7 -4.39 18.05 4.50
CA ALA A 7 -5.27 17.69 3.39
C ALA A 7 -4.70 18.15 2.03
N ASP A 8 -4.11 19.35 1.96
CA ASP A 8 -3.46 19.86 0.75
C ASP A 8 -2.32 18.95 0.28
N GLY A 9 -1.54 18.41 1.24
CA GLY A 9 -0.50 17.43 0.94
C GLY A 9 -1.08 16.12 0.40
N VAL A 10 -2.21 15.67 0.93
CA VAL A 10 -2.94 14.51 0.40
C VAL A 10 -3.44 14.81 -1.01
N TYR A 11 -4.07 15.96 -1.24
CA TYR A 11 -4.56 16.38 -2.55
C TYR A 11 -3.44 16.38 -3.60
N SER A 12 -2.29 16.97 -3.28
CA SER A 12 -1.12 16.99 -4.19
C SER A 12 -0.63 15.59 -4.56
N VAL A 13 -0.67 14.63 -3.62
CA VAL A 13 -0.34 13.23 -3.91
C VAL A 13 -1.38 12.59 -4.82
N LEU A 14 -2.67 12.87 -4.58
CA LEU A 14 -3.76 12.32 -5.38
C LEU A 14 -3.77 12.90 -6.80
N GLU A 15 -3.41 14.17 -6.95
CA GLU A 15 -3.20 14.82 -8.25
C GLU A 15 -2.09 14.12 -9.04
N GLN A 16 -0.91 13.92 -8.44
CA GLN A 16 0.20 13.20 -9.07
C GLN A 16 -0.14 11.76 -9.45
N LEU A 17 -0.96 11.08 -8.64
CA LEU A 17 -1.36 9.69 -8.84
C LEU A 17 -2.73 9.54 -9.52
N ALA A 18 -3.28 10.62 -10.08
CA ALA A 18 -4.58 10.60 -10.72
C ALA A 18 -4.62 9.60 -11.88
N GLY A 19 -5.64 8.74 -11.90
CA GLY A 19 -5.80 7.69 -12.92
C GLY A 19 -5.05 6.38 -12.65
N VAL A 20 -4.17 6.32 -11.65
CA VAL A 20 -3.49 5.07 -11.29
C VAL A 20 -4.44 4.14 -10.54
N ARG A 21 -4.50 2.89 -11.01
CA ARG A 21 -5.21 1.82 -10.32
C ARG A 21 -4.33 1.22 -9.22
N LEU A 22 -4.74 1.36 -7.98
CA LEU A 22 -4.06 0.76 -6.83
C LEU A 22 -5.04 -0.05 -5.99
N PRO A 23 -4.58 -1.15 -5.33
CA PRO A 23 -5.44 -1.85 -4.37
C PRO A 23 -5.91 -0.88 -3.29
N ALA A 24 -7.20 -0.90 -2.97
CA ALA A 24 -7.75 -0.02 -1.93
C ALA A 24 -6.97 -0.11 -0.61
N SER A 25 -6.51 -1.32 -0.28
CA SER A 25 -5.68 -1.56 0.91
C SER A 25 -4.30 -0.89 0.87
N ALA A 26 -3.78 -0.51 -0.30
CA ALA A 26 -2.49 0.15 -0.43
C ALA A 26 -2.55 1.65 -0.11
N TRP A 27 -3.66 2.33 -0.47
CA TRP A 27 -3.78 3.78 -0.37
C TRP A 27 -3.43 4.32 1.02
N GLU A 28 -4.11 3.85 2.06
CA GLU A 28 -3.92 4.32 3.44
C GLU A 28 -2.81 3.62 4.22
N SER A 29 -2.31 2.48 3.72
CA SER A 29 -1.25 1.74 4.40
C SER A 29 0.15 2.06 3.89
N HIS A 30 0.31 2.29 2.58
CA HIS A 30 1.62 2.46 1.94
C HIS A 30 1.74 3.75 1.15
N ILE A 31 0.73 4.13 0.35
CA ILE A 31 0.84 5.23 -0.63
C ILE A 31 0.85 6.60 0.07
N LEU A 32 -0.24 6.94 0.75
CA LEU A 32 -0.40 8.25 1.41
C LEU A 32 0.56 8.42 2.60
N PRO A 33 0.73 7.44 3.51
CA PRO A 33 1.67 7.60 4.63
C PRO A 33 3.15 7.63 4.24
N ALA A 34 3.50 7.20 3.03
CA ALA A 34 4.87 7.30 2.53
C ALA A 34 5.21 8.71 2.01
N ARG A 35 4.19 9.52 1.68
CA ARG A 35 4.34 10.83 1.03
C ARG A 35 3.91 12.00 1.91
N VAL A 36 2.95 11.79 2.79
CA VAL A 36 2.38 12.80 3.70
C VAL A 36 2.76 12.46 5.13
N GLY A 37 3.59 13.30 5.74
CA GLY A 37 4.25 12.98 7.01
C GLY A 37 3.30 12.86 8.21
N ASP A 38 2.18 13.57 8.19
CA ASP A 38 1.15 13.58 9.21
C ASP A 38 -0.17 12.93 8.76
N TYR A 39 -0.11 12.06 7.73
CA TYR A 39 -1.30 11.45 7.16
C TYR A 39 -2.24 10.86 8.21
N SER A 40 -3.50 11.22 8.07
CA SER A 40 -4.62 10.68 8.84
C SER A 40 -5.79 10.34 7.89
N PRO A 41 -6.52 9.23 8.12
CA PRO A 41 -7.68 8.86 7.32
C PRO A 41 -8.75 9.96 7.16
N VAL A 42 -8.85 10.86 8.14
CA VAL A 42 -9.80 12.01 8.09
C VAL A 42 -9.48 12.93 6.92
N MET A 43 -8.20 13.13 6.57
CA MET A 43 -7.81 14.00 5.45
C MET A 43 -8.34 13.49 4.11
N LEU A 44 -8.31 12.17 3.88
CA LEU A 44 -8.88 11.57 2.68
C LEU A 44 -10.42 11.61 2.71
N ASP A 45 -11.03 11.36 3.88
CA ASP A 45 -12.47 11.44 4.04
C ASP A 45 -13.01 12.89 3.82
N GLU A 46 -12.27 13.91 4.23
CA GLU A 46 -12.60 15.33 3.97
C GLU A 46 -12.61 15.64 2.47
N LEU A 47 -11.54 15.27 1.74
CA LEU A 47 -11.39 15.52 0.31
C LEU A 47 -12.44 14.77 -0.53
N THR A 48 -12.82 13.57 -0.11
CA THR A 48 -13.84 12.79 -0.82
C THR A 48 -15.26 13.27 -0.48
N ALA A 49 -15.52 13.63 0.77
CA ALA A 49 -16.81 14.13 1.21
C ALA A 49 -17.13 15.57 0.70
N SER A 50 -16.09 16.40 0.50
CA SER A 50 -16.24 17.71 -0.15
C SER A 50 -16.52 17.60 -1.67
N GLY A 51 -16.24 16.43 -2.25
CA GLY A 51 -16.34 16.18 -3.69
C GLY A 51 -15.11 16.66 -4.47
N GLU A 52 -14.04 17.08 -3.82
CA GLU A 52 -12.77 17.45 -4.49
C GLU A 52 -12.09 16.23 -5.11
N ILE A 53 -12.28 15.05 -4.51
CA ILE A 53 -11.74 13.78 -5.01
C ILE A 53 -12.88 12.79 -5.25
N SER A 54 -12.93 12.27 -6.47
CA SER A 54 -13.83 11.18 -6.86
C SER A 54 -13.19 9.82 -6.62
N ILE A 55 -13.94 8.90 -6.05
CA ILE A 55 -13.53 7.50 -5.88
C ILE A 55 -14.06 6.70 -7.07
N VAL A 56 -13.19 5.96 -7.75
CA VAL A 56 -13.58 5.15 -8.91
C VAL A 56 -13.00 3.75 -8.78
N GLY A 57 -13.86 2.74 -8.82
CA GLY A 57 -13.43 1.35 -8.84
C GLY A 57 -12.89 0.94 -10.21
N ALA A 58 -12.00 -0.02 -10.21
CA ALA A 58 -11.31 -0.51 -11.41
C ALA A 58 -11.03 -2.03 -11.36
N GLY A 59 -11.98 -2.79 -10.81
CA GLY A 59 -11.89 -4.25 -10.70
C GLY A 59 -11.54 -4.77 -9.32
N LYS A 60 -11.22 -6.06 -9.23
CA LYS A 60 -10.94 -6.79 -7.98
C LYS A 60 -9.44 -7.08 -7.82
N ALA A 61 -8.82 -6.56 -6.76
CA ALA A 61 -7.46 -6.95 -6.34
C ALA A 61 -7.48 -8.15 -5.37
N GLY A 62 -8.59 -8.37 -4.72
CA GLY A 62 -8.84 -9.48 -3.80
C GLY A 62 -10.32 -9.60 -3.44
N ALA A 63 -10.71 -10.59 -2.68
CA ALA A 63 -12.12 -10.87 -2.36
C ALA A 63 -12.87 -9.68 -1.71
N ARG A 64 -12.17 -8.82 -0.99
CA ARG A 64 -12.72 -7.61 -0.34
C ARG A 64 -11.80 -6.42 -0.52
N ASP A 65 -11.01 -6.40 -1.57
CA ASP A 65 -10.01 -5.38 -1.85
C ASP A 65 -10.16 -4.98 -3.33
N PRO A 66 -10.93 -3.96 -3.63
CA PRO A 66 -11.09 -3.47 -4.98
C PRO A 66 -9.83 -2.72 -5.44
N TRP A 67 -9.58 -2.70 -6.76
CA TRP A 67 -8.73 -1.69 -7.37
C TRP A 67 -9.48 -0.36 -7.35
N ILE A 68 -8.82 0.70 -6.89
CA ILE A 68 -9.40 2.03 -6.78
C ILE A 68 -8.49 3.06 -7.44
N MET A 69 -9.08 3.95 -8.22
CA MET A 69 -8.50 5.21 -8.64
C MET A 69 -9.09 6.34 -7.78
N LEU A 70 -8.26 7.31 -7.43
CA LEU A 70 -8.67 8.55 -6.78
C LEU A 70 -8.39 9.69 -7.76
N LEU A 71 -9.43 10.39 -8.16
CA LEU A 71 -9.39 11.37 -9.24
C LEU A 71 -9.81 12.75 -8.73
N PRO A 72 -8.97 13.79 -8.88
CA PRO A 72 -9.41 15.17 -8.70
C PRO A 72 -10.63 15.46 -9.57
N ALA A 73 -11.64 16.10 -8.98
CA ALA A 73 -12.94 16.34 -9.62
C ALA A 73 -12.84 17.16 -10.90
N ASP A 74 -11.92 18.13 -10.95
CA ASP A 74 -11.77 19.07 -12.06
C ASP A 74 -11.45 18.38 -13.40
N TYR A 75 -10.75 17.23 -13.34
CA TYR A 75 -10.38 16.49 -14.55
C TYR A 75 -10.68 14.98 -14.45
N ALA A 76 -11.52 14.59 -13.49
CA ALA A 76 -11.92 13.19 -13.32
C ALA A 76 -12.50 12.60 -14.61
N ALA A 77 -13.42 13.32 -15.28
CA ALA A 77 -14.05 12.89 -16.53
C ALA A 77 -13.01 12.58 -17.65
N GLN A 78 -11.92 13.31 -17.69
CA GLN A 78 -10.86 13.13 -18.70
C GLN A 78 -9.99 11.90 -18.41
N LEU A 79 -9.84 11.50 -17.14
CA LEU A 79 -9.06 10.35 -16.71
C LEU A 79 -9.90 9.09 -16.46
N MET A 80 -11.25 9.21 -16.54
CA MET A 80 -12.14 8.06 -16.48
C MET A 80 -11.88 7.10 -17.66
N PRO A 81 -11.69 5.80 -17.40
CA PRO A 81 -11.57 4.83 -18.48
C PRO A 81 -12.92 4.68 -19.20
N GLN A 82 -12.86 4.64 -20.52
CA GLN A 82 -14.02 4.17 -21.29
C GLN A 82 -14.04 2.65 -21.25
N VAL A 83 -15.04 2.10 -20.61
CA VAL A 83 -15.30 0.65 -20.57
C VAL A 83 -16.68 0.39 -21.15
N ASP A 84 -16.87 -0.76 -21.78
CA ASP A 84 -18.17 -1.19 -22.22
C ASP A 84 -19.11 -1.38 -21.02
N GLU A 85 -20.40 -1.05 -21.20
CA GLU A 85 -21.39 -1.28 -20.15
C GLU A 85 -21.45 -2.78 -19.78
N PRO A 86 -21.24 -3.13 -18.52
CA PRO A 86 -21.31 -4.51 -18.10
C PRO A 86 -22.74 -5.02 -18.14
N LEU A 87 -22.91 -6.31 -18.30
CA LEU A 87 -24.21 -6.96 -18.12
C LEU A 87 -24.60 -6.89 -16.64
N LEU A 88 -25.64 -6.12 -16.34
CA LEU A 88 -26.13 -5.92 -14.99
C LEU A 88 -27.16 -6.99 -14.59
N SER A 89 -27.06 -7.47 -13.35
CA SER A 89 -28.13 -8.27 -12.73
C SER A 89 -29.37 -7.41 -12.49
N LEU A 90 -30.49 -8.07 -12.15
CA LEU A 90 -31.74 -7.34 -11.83
C LEU A 90 -31.54 -6.33 -10.70
N THR A 91 -30.92 -6.74 -9.58
CA THR A 91 -30.65 -5.88 -8.44
C THR A 91 -29.71 -4.73 -8.80
N GLN A 92 -28.66 -4.98 -9.58
CA GLN A 92 -27.76 -3.92 -10.07
C GLN A 92 -28.49 -2.93 -10.95
N SER A 93 -29.36 -3.41 -11.87
CA SER A 93 -30.16 -2.55 -12.74
C SER A 93 -31.12 -1.65 -11.95
N GLN A 94 -31.75 -2.18 -10.90
CA GLN A 94 -32.63 -1.41 -10.00
C GLN A 94 -31.86 -0.32 -9.25
N VAL A 95 -30.66 -0.62 -8.74
CA VAL A 95 -29.78 0.36 -8.11
C VAL A 95 -29.42 1.45 -9.11
N MET A 96 -28.95 1.09 -10.30
CA MET A 96 -28.56 2.03 -11.36
C MET A 96 -29.71 2.92 -11.80
N GLU A 97 -30.93 2.38 -11.93
CA GLU A 97 -32.12 3.18 -12.27
C GLU A 97 -32.40 4.28 -11.23
N LYS A 98 -32.23 3.96 -9.92
CA LYS A 98 -32.41 4.95 -8.85
C LYS A 98 -31.33 6.02 -8.88
N VAL A 99 -30.05 5.62 -8.91
CA VAL A 99 -28.92 6.58 -8.81
C VAL A 99 -28.78 7.45 -10.07
N ARG A 100 -29.24 7.00 -11.24
CA ARG A 100 -29.29 7.81 -12.48
C ARG A 100 -30.22 9.02 -12.38
N ARG A 101 -31.12 9.06 -11.40
CA ARG A 101 -31.95 10.23 -11.12
C ARG A 101 -31.16 11.40 -10.55
N GLY A 102 -29.90 11.19 -10.22
CA GLY A 102 -29.00 12.19 -9.66
C GLY A 102 -29.05 12.30 -8.14
N GLY A 103 -27.97 12.77 -7.56
CA GLY A 103 -27.79 12.91 -6.12
C GLY A 103 -27.17 11.71 -5.42
N GLY A 104 -27.05 11.79 -4.08
CA GLY A 104 -26.48 10.73 -3.25
C GLY A 104 -27.56 10.01 -2.46
N PHE A 105 -27.59 8.70 -2.53
CA PHE A 105 -28.58 7.82 -1.91
C PHE A 105 -27.97 7.09 -0.70
N LEU A 106 -28.75 6.95 0.36
CA LEU A 106 -28.39 6.07 1.45
C LEU A 106 -28.66 4.62 1.05
N PHE A 107 -27.93 3.68 1.65
CA PHE A 107 -28.12 2.25 1.40
C PHE A 107 -29.58 1.79 1.54
N GLN A 108 -30.28 2.33 2.55
CA GLN A 108 -31.69 1.99 2.80
C GLN A 108 -32.63 2.50 1.71
N ASP A 109 -32.31 3.62 1.06
CA ASP A 109 -33.13 4.18 -0.03
C ASP A 109 -33.04 3.32 -1.30
N LEU A 110 -31.97 2.52 -1.41
CA LEU A 110 -31.73 1.62 -2.54
C LEU A 110 -32.33 0.21 -2.32
N LEU A 111 -32.70 -0.14 -1.07
CA LEU A 111 -33.25 -1.44 -0.75
C LEU A 111 -34.68 -1.58 -1.31
N GLU A 112 -34.92 -2.64 -2.07
CA GLU A 112 -36.23 -3.01 -2.55
C GLU A 112 -36.90 -4.04 -1.63
N PRO A 113 -38.25 -4.11 -1.56
CA PRO A 113 -38.94 -5.05 -0.68
C PRO A 113 -38.62 -6.54 -0.95
N THR A 114 -38.24 -6.85 -2.18
CA THR A 114 -37.92 -8.21 -2.64
C THR A 114 -36.43 -8.56 -2.55
N THR A 115 -35.57 -7.61 -2.17
CA THR A 115 -34.13 -7.76 -2.16
C THR A 115 -33.64 -7.85 -0.71
N THR A 116 -32.81 -8.83 -0.41
CA THR A 116 -32.18 -8.93 0.91
C THR A 116 -31.05 -7.91 1.07
N THR A 117 -30.75 -7.52 2.30
CA THR A 117 -29.63 -6.64 2.63
C THR A 117 -28.28 -7.12 2.05
N GLU A 118 -28.04 -8.44 2.06
CA GLU A 118 -26.78 -8.98 1.56
C GLU A 118 -26.73 -8.98 0.02
N GLU A 119 -27.84 -9.29 -0.66
CA GLU A 119 -27.92 -9.20 -2.13
C GLU A 119 -27.70 -7.76 -2.62
N LEU A 120 -28.34 -6.78 -1.98
CA LEU A 120 -28.10 -5.36 -2.30
C LEU A 120 -26.64 -4.98 -2.06
N ARG A 121 -26.09 -5.37 -0.91
CA ARG A 121 -24.70 -5.09 -0.55
C ARG A 121 -23.70 -5.63 -1.57
N GLU A 122 -23.82 -6.90 -1.97
CA GLU A 122 -22.94 -7.49 -3.00
C GLU A 122 -23.16 -6.82 -4.37
N ALA A 123 -24.40 -6.56 -4.76
CA ALA A 123 -24.71 -5.85 -6.01
C ALA A 123 -24.07 -4.45 -6.06
N MET A 124 -24.13 -3.69 -4.97
CA MET A 124 -23.49 -2.36 -4.88
C MET A 124 -21.97 -2.46 -4.96
N TRP A 125 -21.33 -3.45 -4.30
CA TRP A 125 -19.89 -3.63 -4.40
C TRP A 125 -19.45 -4.08 -5.81
N ASP A 126 -20.23 -4.90 -6.48
CA ASP A 126 -19.94 -5.23 -7.88
C ASP A 126 -20.01 -3.99 -8.78
N LEU A 127 -21.00 -3.09 -8.55
CA LEU A 127 -21.08 -1.81 -9.25
C LEU A 127 -19.91 -0.87 -8.92
N VAL A 128 -19.44 -0.85 -7.67
CA VAL A 128 -18.20 -0.14 -7.29
C VAL A 128 -17.00 -0.70 -8.05
N GLU A 129 -16.81 -2.02 -8.03
CA GLU A 129 -15.70 -2.67 -8.71
C GLU A 129 -15.75 -2.47 -10.23
N ALA A 130 -16.95 -2.35 -10.80
CA ALA A 130 -17.16 -2.00 -12.22
C ALA A 130 -16.92 -0.49 -12.52
N GLY A 131 -16.70 0.35 -11.50
CA GLY A 131 -16.49 1.78 -11.69
C GLY A 131 -17.75 2.58 -12.01
N LEU A 132 -18.94 2.07 -11.66
CA LEU A 132 -20.23 2.70 -11.94
C LEU A 132 -20.83 3.42 -10.73
N LEU A 133 -20.49 2.99 -9.52
CA LEU A 133 -21.00 3.49 -8.26
C LEU A 133 -19.85 3.85 -7.33
N ALA A 134 -19.99 4.94 -6.58
CA ALA A 134 -19.01 5.39 -5.60
C ALA A 134 -19.65 5.82 -4.29
N PRO A 135 -19.00 5.55 -3.14
CA PRO A 135 -19.36 6.19 -1.87
C PRO A 135 -18.82 7.62 -1.81
N ASP A 136 -19.45 8.46 -0.97
CA ASP A 136 -19.04 9.84 -0.71
C ASP A 136 -17.81 9.97 0.20
N SER A 137 -17.29 8.89 0.72
CA SER A 137 -16.08 8.87 1.55
C SER A 137 -15.34 7.54 1.43
N PHE A 138 -14.07 7.52 1.87
CA PHE A 138 -13.29 6.28 1.88
C PHE A 138 -13.66 5.34 3.03
N ALA A 139 -14.50 5.78 3.97
CA ALA A 139 -14.92 5.02 5.16
C ALA A 139 -15.59 3.67 4.84
N PRO A 140 -16.55 3.54 3.89
CA PRO A 140 -17.13 2.27 3.48
C PRO A 140 -16.09 1.27 2.93
N ILE A 141 -15.16 1.76 2.12
CA ILE A 141 -14.07 0.95 1.57
C ILE A 141 -13.19 0.41 2.70
N ARG A 142 -12.83 1.27 3.64
CA ARG A 142 -12.05 0.91 4.84
C ARG A 142 -12.77 -0.14 5.70
N ALA A 143 -14.10 -0.02 5.84
CA ALA A 143 -14.91 -1.00 6.55
C ALA A 143 -14.95 -2.36 5.84
N ARG A 144 -15.07 -2.38 4.50
CA ARG A 144 -14.99 -3.60 3.68
C ARG A 144 -13.63 -4.28 3.84
N LEU A 145 -12.53 -3.52 3.75
CA LEU A 145 -11.18 -4.03 3.95
C LEU A 145 -10.98 -4.66 5.35
N ALA A 146 -11.59 -4.08 6.37
CA ALA A 146 -11.50 -4.56 7.75
C ALA A 146 -12.14 -5.94 7.96
N GLY A 147 -13.11 -6.33 7.15
CA GLY A 147 -13.87 -7.57 7.25
C GLY A 147 -13.26 -8.78 6.53
N GLY A 148 -12.13 -8.67 5.82
CA GLY A 148 -11.66 -9.74 4.95
C GLY A 148 -10.15 -9.90 4.79
N LYS A 149 -9.78 -10.81 3.88
CA LYS A 149 -8.39 -10.98 3.41
C LYS A 149 -8.12 -9.93 2.33
N THR A 150 -7.35 -8.93 2.69
CA THR A 150 -6.91 -7.85 1.79
C THR A 150 -5.53 -8.14 1.20
N ALA A 151 -5.14 -7.43 0.15
CA ALA A 151 -3.81 -7.55 -0.45
C ALA A 151 -2.76 -7.05 0.55
N HIS A 152 -2.95 -5.85 1.10
CA HIS A 152 -2.09 -5.27 2.13
C HIS A 152 -2.82 -5.33 3.48
N ARG A 153 -2.18 -5.88 4.51
CA ARG A 153 -2.77 -6.03 5.84
C ARG A 153 -2.21 -4.95 6.78
N ALA A 154 -2.98 -3.88 6.98
CA ALA A 154 -2.67 -2.90 8.01
C ALA A 154 -2.94 -3.46 9.43
N LYS A 155 -2.20 -2.94 10.42
CA LYS A 155 -2.46 -3.29 11.82
C LYS A 155 -3.75 -2.62 12.26
N ARG A 156 -4.75 -3.39 12.68
CA ARG A 156 -5.99 -2.85 13.27
C ARG A 156 -5.62 -2.01 14.51
N ARG A 157 -5.88 -0.71 14.45
CA ARG A 157 -5.95 0.09 15.69
C ARG A 157 -7.25 -0.31 16.40
N PRO A 158 -7.21 -0.80 17.65
CA PRO A 158 -8.44 -1.03 18.39
C PRO A 158 -9.15 0.31 18.52
N SER A 159 -10.38 0.38 18.01
CA SER A 159 -11.26 1.53 18.28
C SER A 159 -11.41 1.66 19.79
N ARG A 160 -11.02 2.82 20.35
CA ARG A 160 -11.20 3.12 21.79
C ARG A 160 -12.66 3.35 22.16
N SER A 161 -13.57 3.33 21.20
CA SER A 161 -15.02 3.45 21.44
C SER A 161 -15.64 2.08 21.74
N ARG A 162 -15.38 1.54 22.92
CA ARG A 162 -16.32 0.63 23.58
C ARG A 162 -17.30 1.49 24.37
N VAL A 163 -18.16 2.20 23.68
CA VAL A 163 -19.41 2.60 24.29
C VAL A 163 -20.21 1.31 24.47
N ARG A 164 -20.30 0.82 25.70
CA ARG A 164 -21.30 -0.17 26.11
C ARG A 164 -22.66 0.51 25.94
N SER A 165 -23.20 0.48 24.74
CA SER A 165 -24.60 0.78 24.50
C SER A 165 -25.40 -0.49 24.76
N GLY A 166 -25.85 -0.65 25.99
CA GLY A 166 -26.87 -1.61 26.36
C GLY A 166 -28.27 -1.12 25.95
N ARG A 167 -28.46 -0.82 24.68
CA ARG A 167 -29.78 -0.66 24.05
C ARG A 167 -29.64 -1.20 22.63
N THR A 168 -30.33 -2.30 22.36
CA THR A 168 -30.68 -2.73 21.02
C THR A 168 -31.55 -1.63 20.39
N SER A 169 -30.88 -0.66 19.81
CA SER A 169 -31.53 0.32 18.94
C SER A 169 -31.74 -0.38 17.60
N PHE A 170 -32.96 -0.40 17.10
CA PHE A 170 -33.34 -0.80 15.73
C PHE A 170 -32.65 0.04 14.63
N ALA A 171 -31.66 0.84 14.97
CA ALA A 171 -31.06 1.87 14.14
C ALA A 171 -29.82 1.42 13.33
N THR A 172 -29.53 0.12 13.18
CA THR A 172 -28.39 -0.32 12.37
C THR A 172 -28.70 -1.52 11.50
N LEU A 173 -29.67 -1.36 10.61
CA LEU A 173 -29.86 -2.27 9.47
C LEU A 173 -28.81 -2.05 8.37
N THR A 174 -28.03 -0.95 8.42
CA THR A 174 -27.01 -0.62 7.43
C THR A 174 -25.68 -1.28 7.80
N PRO A 175 -25.11 -2.16 6.95
CA PRO A 175 -23.80 -2.74 7.17
C PRO A 175 -22.72 -1.63 7.26
N PRO A 176 -21.63 -1.82 8.04
CA PRO A 176 -20.59 -0.81 8.23
C PRO A 176 -19.91 -0.37 6.92
N ASP A 177 -19.85 -1.23 5.91
CA ASP A 177 -19.30 -0.96 4.60
C ASP A 177 -20.33 -0.42 3.60
N MET A 178 -21.54 -0.06 4.08
CA MET A 178 -22.60 0.58 3.31
C MET A 178 -23.01 1.95 3.88
N ILE A 179 -22.27 2.45 4.86
CA ILE A 179 -22.50 3.76 5.48
C ILE A 179 -22.14 4.86 4.48
N GLY A 180 -22.83 6.02 4.56
CA GLY A 180 -22.61 7.17 3.69
C GLY A 180 -23.59 7.23 2.54
N ARG A 181 -23.32 8.12 1.60
CA ARG A 181 -24.12 8.31 0.41
C ARG A 181 -23.44 7.69 -0.80
N TRP A 182 -24.24 7.17 -1.70
CA TRP A 182 -23.81 6.47 -2.89
C TRP A 182 -24.31 7.20 -4.12
N SER A 183 -23.44 7.46 -5.08
CA SER A 183 -23.73 8.19 -6.31
C SER A 183 -23.05 7.55 -7.51
N LEU A 184 -23.44 7.98 -8.71
CA LEU A 184 -22.70 7.61 -9.92
C LEU A 184 -21.27 8.15 -9.86
N THR A 185 -20.36 7.41 -10.46
CA THR A 185 -19.04 7.92 -10.80
C THR A 185 -19.11 8.96 -11.91
N PRO A 186 -18.11 9.83 -12.08
CA PRO A 186 -18.05 10.74 -13.22
C PRO A 186 -18.17 10.00 -14.56
N GLU A 187 -18.87 10.57 -15.50
CA GLU A 187 -18.92 10.04 -16.87
C GLU A 187 -17.60 10.36 -17.60
N PRO A 188 -17.08 9.44 -18.46
CA PRO A 188 -15.92 9.74 -19.28
C PRO A 188 -16.17 10.91 -20.22
N ASP A 189 -15.21 11.84 -20.35
CA ASP A 189 -15.29 12.91 -21.35
C ASP A 189 -15.47 12.32 -22.76
N ALA A 190 -16.42 12.83 -23.52
CA ALA A 190 -16.69 12.36 -24.87
C ALA A 190 -15.51 12.64 -25.83
N ASP A 191 -14.72 13.71 -25.57
CA ASP A 191 -13.59 14.10 -26.40
C ASP A 191 -12.36 13.23 -26.14
N ALA A 192 -12.07 12.33 -27.07
CA ALA A 192 -10.92 11.45 -27.00
C ALA A 192 -9.57 12.21 -26.96
N THR A 193 -9.51 13.41 -27.58
CA THR A 193 -8.30 14.22 -27.58
C THR A 193 -8.04 14.79 -26.20
N ARG A 194 -9.05 15.32 -25.53
CA ARG A 194 -8.92 15.82 -24.14
C ARG A 194 -8.49 14.72 -23.21
N ARG A 195 -9.08 13.53 -23.32
CA ARG A 195 -8.68 12.36 -22.51
C ARG A 195 -7.22 11.96 -22.77
N SER A 196 -6.80 11.93 -24.04
CA SER A 196 -5.40 11.59 -24.37
C SER A 196 -4.42 12.61 -23.84
N VAL A 197 -4.76 13.91 -23.91
CA VAL A 197 -3.93 15.00 -23.37
C VAL A 197 -3.80 14.87 -21.86
N ALA A 198 -4.91 14.72 -21.12
CA ALA A 198 -4.89 14.55 -19.67
C ALA A 198 -4.07 13.31 -19.24
N LEU A 199 -4.21 12.20 -19.97
CA LEU A 199 -3.40 11.01 -19.75
C LEU A 199 -1.90 11.28 -19.94
N GLY A 200 -1.51 11.96 -21.02
CA GLY A 200 -0.11 12.28 -21.29
C GLY A 200 0.49 13.19 -20.22
N GLU A 201 -0.26 14.20 -19.75
CA GLU A 201 0.13 15.08 -18.65
C GLU A 201 0.32 14.31 -17.36
N SER A 202 -0.67 13.49 -16.96
CA SER A 202 -0.59 12.65 -15.78
C SER A 202 0.62 11.71 -15.79
N LEU A 203 0.95 11.13 -16.95
CA LEU A 203 2.12 10.25 -17.08
C LEU A 203 3.43 11.01 -16.87
N LEU A 204 3.57 12.20 -17.46
CA LEU A 204 4.77 13.03 -17.31
C LEU A 204 4.95 13.52 -15.87
N ASP A 205 3.88 13.95 -15.22
CA ASP A 205 3.92 14.41 -13.82
C ASP A 205 4.27 13.28 -12.85
N ARG A 206 3.73 12.08 -13.11
CA ARG A 206 3.91 10.91 -12.26
C ARG A 206 5.31 10.32 -12.35
N TYR A 207 5.80 10.11 -13.54
CA TYR A 207 7.05 9.40 -13.79
C TYR A 207 8.25 10.31 -14.02
N GLY A 208 8.03 11.55 -14.41
CA GLY A 208 9.08 12.44 -14.88
C GLY A 208 9.67 11.98 -16.21
N VAL A 209 10.08 10.72 -16.31
CA VAL A 209 10.49 10.04 -17.56
C VAL A 209 9.51 8.93 -17.87
N VAL A 210 8.71 9.12 -18.91
CA VAL A 210 7.74 8.13 -19.37
C VAL A 210 8.41 7.13 -20.29
N THR A 211 8.35 5.86 -19.95
CA THR A 211 8.90 4.73 -20.71
C THR A 211 7.79 3.79 -21.16
N ARG A 212 8.10 2.92 -22.13
CA ARG A 212 7.15 1.85 -22.50
C ARG A 212 6.78 0.98 -21.30
N GLY A 213 7.76 0.66 -20.45
CA GLY A 213 7.55 -0.20 -19.29
C GLY A 213 6.61 0.42 -18.26
N SER A 214 6.73 1.73 -17.98
CA SER A 214 5.82 2.43 -17.05
C SER A 214 4.37 2.42 -17.54
N VAL A 215 4.14 2.68 -18.83
CA VAL A 215 2.79 2.65 -19.43
C VAL A 215 2.17 1.25 -19.41
N VAL A 216 2.97 0.22 -19.74
CA VAL A 216 2.51 -1.17 -19.71
C VAL A 216 2.18 -1.63 -18.29
N ALA A 217 2.97 -1.20 -17.31
CA ALA A 217 2.75 -1.56 -15.90
C ALA A 217 1.46 -0.98 -15.31
N GLU A 218 0.94 0.13 -15.86
CA GLU A 218 -0.35 0.69 -15.47
C GLU A 218 -1.55 0.05 -16.18
N ASP A 219 -1.30 -0.78 -17.20
CA ASP A 219 -2.35 -1.42 -18.00
C ASP A 219 -3.35 -0.40 -18.58
N ILE A 220 -2.81 0.66 -19.18
CA ILE A 220 -3.58 1.77 -19.74
C ILE A 220 -4.36 1.31 -20.96
N LEU A 221 -5.64 1.67 -21.03
CA LEU A 221 -6.47 1.40 -22.20
C LEU A 221 -5.88 2.10 -23.45
N GLY A 222 -5.68 1.32 -24.55
CA GLY A 222 -4.94 1.78 -25.74
C GLY A 222 -3.41 1.60 -25.64
N GLY A 223 -2.90 1.24 -24.48
CA GLY A 223 -1.52 0.82 -24.22
C GLY A 223 -0.48 1.86 -24.62
N PHE A 224 0.73 1.38 -24.85
CA PHE A 224 1.85 2.27 -25.21
C PHE A 224 1.65 2.98 -26.56
N ALA A 225 0.85 2.43 -27.50
CA ALA A 225 0.60 3.07 -28.78
C ALA A 225 -0.15 4.42 -28.62
N LEU A 226 -1.15 4.46 -27.75
CA LEU A 226 -1.89 5.68 -27.42
C LEU A 226 -0.96 6.69 -26.71
N ALA A 227 -0.25 6.27 -25.68
CA ALA A 227 0.68 7.13 -24.93
C ALA A 227 1.77 7.70 -25.86
N TYR A 228 2.37 6.88 -26.71
CA TYR A 228 3.38 7.29 -27.67
C TYR A 228 2.84 8.36 -28.65
N LYS A 229 1.65 8.14 -29.22
CA LYS A 229 1.02 9.12 -30.15
C LYS A 229 0.79 10.47 -29.44
N THR A 230 0.27 10.44 -28.21
CA THR A 230 0.00 11.63 -27.42
C THR A 230 1.28 12.39 -27.08
N LEU A 231 2.30 11.68 -26.57
CA LEU A 231 3.58 12.26 -26.18
C LEU A 231 4.39 12.74 -27.39
N SER A 232 4.25 12.13 -28.56
CA SER A 232 4.82 12.66 -29.81
C SER A 232 4.17 13.99 -30.20
N GLY A 233 2.85 14.15 -30.01
CA GLY A 233 2.20 15.46 -30.18
C GLY A 233 2.68 16.51 -29.16
N PHE A 234 3.03 16.09 -27.95
CA PHE A 234 3.66 16.99 -26.97
C PHE A 234 5.09 17.37 -27.38
N GLU A 235 5.84 16.47 -27.99
CA GLU A 235 7.16 16.77 -28.57
C GLU A 235 7.06 17.81 -29.70
N GLU A 236 6.12 17.63 -30.63
CA GLU A 236 5.86 18.56 -31.73
C GLU A 236 5.48 19.97 -31.25
N SER A 237 4.73 20.05 -30.14
CA SER A 237 4.34 21.33 -29.50
C SER A 237 5.40 21.90 -28.54
N GLY A 238 6.53 21.22 -28.33
CA GLY A 238 7.59 21.63 -27.40
C GLY A 238 7.27 21.38 -25.91
N LYS A 239 6.16 20.71 -25.58
CA LYS A 239 5.78 20.40 -24.20
C LYS A 239 6.61 19.27 -23.61
N ALA A 240 7.04 18.33 -24.43
CA ALA A 240 7.90 17.22 -24.06
C ALA A 240 9.11 17.11 -24.98
N MET A 241 10.11 16.36 -24.54
CA MET A 241 11.30 16.00 -25.32
C MET A 241 11.41 14.47 -25.31
N ARG A 242 11.84 13.91 -26.43
CA ARG A 242 12.12 12.49 -26.56
C ARG A 242 13.62 12.24 -26.67
N GLY A 243 14.11 11.17 -26.07
CA GLY A 243 15.53 10.82 -26.15
C GLY A 243 15.89 9.57 -25.34
N TYR A 244 17.18 9.35 -25.19
CA TYR A 244 17.79 8.37 -24.30
C TYR A 244 18.10 9.06 -22.98
N LEU A 245 17.17 9.04 -22.04
CA LEU A 245 17.26 9.71 -20.74
C LEU A 245 17.73 8.78 -19.63
N ILE A 246 17.39 7.51 -19.75
CA ILE A 246 17.79 6.45 -18.82
C ILE A 246 18.55 5.40 -19.64
N ASP A 247 19.77 5.10 -19.22
CA ASP A 247 20.63 4.13 -19.89
C ASP A 247 20.04 2.71 -19.87
N GLY A 248 20.34 1.91 -20.89
CA GLY A 248 19.84 0.55 -21.04
C GLY A 248 18.36 0.43 -21.41
N LEU A 249 17.59 1.53 -21.48
CA LEU A 249 16.20 1.52 -21.96
C LEU A 249 16.10 1.98 -23.42
N GLY A 250 15.03 1.57 -24.12
CA GLY A 250 14.81 1.94 -25.52
C GLY A 250 14.62 3.44 -25.73
N ALA A 251 14.81 3.90 -26.98
CA ALA A 251 14.79 5.33 -27.38
C ALA A 251 13.44 6.06 -27.22
N SER A 252 12.35 5.34 -26.99
CA SER A 252 11.02 5.97 -26.82
C SER A 252 10.78 6.39 -25.38
N GLN A 253 11.62 7.27 -24.86
CA GLN A 253 11.51 7.88 -23.55
C GLN A 253 11.12 9.35 -23.71
N PHE A 254 10.11 9.78 -22.98
CA PHE A 254 9.61 11.15 -23.02
C PHE A 254 9.70 11.79 -21.65
N SER A 255 10.09 13.08 -21.63
CA SER A 255 10.18 13.84 -20.39
C SER A 255 9.94 15.32 -20.66
N THR A 256 9.72 16.11 -19.61
CA THR A 256 9.68 17.57 -19.74
C THR A 256 11.08 18.16 -19.67
N PRO A 257 11.33 19.32 -20.29
CA PRO A 257 12.61 20.02 -20.18
C PRO A 257 13.07 20.23 -18.74
N ALA A 258 12.14 20.62 -17.85
CA ALA A 258 12.43 20.84 -16.43
C ALA A 258 12.89 19.56 -15.71
N THR A 259 12.31 18.42 -16.03
CA THR A 259 12.74 17.14 -15.47
C THR A 259 14.12 16.73 -15.99
N ILE A 260 14.41 16.98 -17.26
CA ILE A 260 15.73 16.70 -17.85
C ILE A 260 16.82 17.55 -17.17
N ASP A 261 16.56 18.83 -16.92
CA ASP A 261 17.50 19.68 -16.19
C ASP A 261 17.74 19.22 -14.76
N ARG A 262 16.69 18.72 -14.08
CA ARG A 262 16.84 18.09 -12.76
C ARG A 262 17.70 16.81 -12.82
N LEU A 263 17.51 15.96 -13.83
CA LEU A 263 18.34 14.76 -14.02
C LEU A 263 19.82 15.12 -14.23
N ARG A 264 20.10 16.13 -15.05
CA ARG A 264 21.48 16.62 -15.26
C ARG A 264 22.12 17.09 -13.96
N GLY A 265 21.39 17.85 -13.15
CA GLY A 265 21.89 18.30 -11.84
C GLY A 265 22.22 17.17 -10.85
N HIS A 266 21.74 15.95 -11.10
CA HIS A 266 22.13 14.77 -10.34
C HIS A 266 23.33 14.04 -10.94
N GLN A 267 23.62 14.21 -12.23
CA GLN A 267 24.80 13.60 -12.88
C GLN A 267 26.11 14.32 -12.54
N ASP A 268 26.05 15.65 -12.32
CA ASP A 268 27.22 16.48 -12.05
C ASP A 268 27.81 16.28 -10.63
N SER A 269 27.16 15.55 -9.77
CA SER A 269 27.76 15.13 -8.53
C SER A 269 28.62 13.88 -8.79
N ASP A 270 29.95 14.07 -8.86
CA ASP A 270 30.99 13.04 -8.94
C ASP A 270 30.86 11.94 -7.83
N ASP A 271 29.93 12.11 -6.92
CA ASP A 271 29.58 11.18 -5.84
C ASP A 271 28.75 9.97 -6.30
N LEU A 272 28.39 9.86 -7.60
CA LEU A 272 27.57 8.77 -8.12
C LEU A 272 28.36 7.51 -8.54
N VAL A 273 29.69 7.57 -8.57
CA VAL A 273 30.55 6.39 -8.77
C VAL A 273 30.99 5.85 -7.40
N GLY A 274 30.10 5.30 -6.71
CA GLY A 274 30.24 4.74 -5.37
C GLY A 274 29.12 5.29 -4.48
N TRP A 275 28.60 4.47 -3.64
CA TRP A 275 27.81 4.91 -2.49
C TRP A 275 28.57 6.08 -1.83
N PRO A 276 27.95 7.24 -1.53
CA PRO A 276 28.68 8.34 -0.93
C PRO A 276 29.38 7.82 0.32
N SER A 277 30.70 7.71 0.26
CA SER A 277 31.54 7.30 1.40
C SER A 277 31.45 8.36 2.49
N GLY A 278 30.29 8.42 3.17
CA GLY A 278 29.96 9.43 4.16
C GLY A 278 28.47 9.75 4.26
N ALA A 279 27.58 9.23 3.44
CA ALA A 279 26.13 9.31 3.70
C ALA A 279 25.83 8.57 5.01
N LYS A 280 25.83 9.31 6.11
CA LYS A 280 25.64 8.77 7.46
C LYS A 280 24.30 8.07 7.66
N ASN A 281 23.32 8.30 6.76
CA ASN A 281 21.98 7.70 6.86
C ASN A 281 21.38 7.50 5.46
N PRO A 282 21.42 6.29 4.89
CA PRO A 282 20.78 6.01 3.61
C PRO A 282 19.25 6.16 3.69
N HIS A 283 18.64 6.62 2.62
CA HIS A 283 17.19 6.73 2.53
C HIS A 283 16.56 5.38 2.20
N VAL A 284 15.84 4.81 3.16
CA VAL A 284 15.19 3.50 2.98
C VAL A 284 13.68 3.68 2.85
N HIS A 285 13.12 3.12 1.77
CA HIS A 285 11.70 3.19 1.46
C HIS A 285 11.08 1.80 1.38
N VAL A 286 9.99 1.58 2.11
CA VAL A 286 9.13 0.39 1.99
C VAL A 286 7.90 0.79 1.20
N LEU A 287 7.76 0.27 -0.03
CA LEU A 287 6.70 0.60 -0.96
C LEU A 287 5.86 -0.65 -1.28
N ALA A 288 4.58 -0.45 -1.64
CA ALA A 288 3.83 -1.48 -2.34
C ALA A 288 4.52 -1.76 -3.69
N ALA A 289 4.62 -3.02 -4.11
CA ALA A 289 5.24 -3.34 -5.39
C ALA A 289 4.52 -2.70 -6.58
N THR A 290 3.20 -2.42 -6.43
CA THR A 290 2.36 -1.73 -7.41
C THR A 290 2.49 -0.21 -7.39
N ASP A 291 3.18 0.37 -6.40
CA ASP A 291 3.38 1.82 -6.31
C ASP A 291 4.12 2.34 -7.54
N PRO A 292 3.66 3.42 -8.23
CA PRO A 292 4.37 4.03 -9.34
C PRO A 292 5.80 4.49 -9.00
N ALA A 293 6.06 4.84 -7.75
CA ALA A 293 7.41 5.19 -7.29
C ALA A 293 8.39 4.00 -7.27
N ASN A 294 7.90 2.77 -7.37
CA ASN A 294 8.73 1.60 -7.61
C ASN A 294 9.02 1.45 -9.12
N PRO A 295 10.24 1.70 -9.61
CA PRO A 295 10.54 1.57 -11.03
C PRO A 295 10.69 0.11 -11.47
N TYR A 296 11.00 -0.81 -10.56
CA TYR A 296 11.32 -2.20 -10.88
C TYR A 296 10.07 -3.00 -11.30
N GLY A 297 10.21 -3.74 -12.39
CA GLY A 297 9.10 -4.44 -13.03
C GLY A 297 8.11 -3.51 -13.76
N ALA A 298 8.50 -2.26 -13.96
CA ALA A 298 7.82 -1.24 -14.76
C ALA A 298 8.82 -0.60 -15.72
N ALA A 299 9.35 0.58 -15.41
CA ALA A 299 10.38 1.24 -16.21
C ALA A 299 11.67 0.41 -16.27
N LEU A 300 12.11 -0.13 -15.14
CA LEU A 300 13.28 -0.99 -15.02
C LEU A 300 12.88 -2.46 -14.92
N PRO A 301 13.67 -3.38 -15.50
CA PRO A 301 13.47 -4.81 -15.28
C PRO A 301 13.72 -5.19 -13.82
N TRP A 302 13.19 -6.32 -13.39
CA TRP A 302 13.66 -6.95 -12.17
C TRP A 302 15.09 -7.46 -12.36
N PRO A 303 15.98 -7.36 -11.36
CA PRO A 303 17.35 -7.88 -11.48
C PRO A 303 17.39 -9.38 -11.77
N GLU A 304 16.41 -10.13 -11.24
CA GLU A 304 16.27 -11.58 -11.41
C GLU A 304 14.83 -11.96 -11.73
N GLN A 305 14.63 -13.20 -12.20
CA GLN A 305 13.30 -13.77 -12.38
C GLN A 305 12.68 -14.10 -11.02
N GLY A 306 11.37 -13.86 -10.88
CA GLY A 306 10.58 -14.24 -9.70
C GLY A 306 9.76 -13.10 -9.09
N PRO A 307 10.33 -11.91 -8.84
CA PRO A 307 9.54 -10.78 -8.34
C PRO A 307 8.42 -10.36 -9.30
N THR A 308 7.32 -9.87 -8.71
CA THR A 308 6.17 -9.39 -9.48
C THR A 308 5.57 -8.13 -8.86
N ARG A 309 4.97 -7.27 -9.70
CA ARG A 309 4.17 -6.11 -9.25
C ARG A 309 2.74 -6.52 -8.87
N SER A 310 2.60 -7.57 -8.09
CA SER A 310 1.29 -8.05 -7.67
C SER A 310 0.75 -7.28 -6.47
N ALA A 311 -0.58 -7.13 -6.39
CA ALA A 311 -1.24 -6.56 -5.23
C ALA A 311 -0.86 -7.32 -3.95
N GLY A 312 -0.36 -6.61 -2.94
CA GLY A 312 0.08 -7.17 -1.67
C GLY A 312 1.55 -7.58 -1.60
N ALA A 313 2.28 -7.54 -2.71
CA ALA A 313 3.74 -7.61 -2.70
C ALA A 313 4.32 -6.23 -2.32
N MET A 314 5.52 -6.24 -1.75
CA MET A 314 6.24 -5.04 -1.31
C MET A 314 7.68 -5.07 -1.80
N VAL A 315 8.26 -3.88 -1.92
CA VAL A 315 9.69 -3.71 -2.19
C VAL A 315 10.32 -2.83 -1.10
N VAL A 316 11.60 -3.05 -0.86
CA VAL A 316 12.43 -2.17 -0.06
C VAL A 316 13.48 -1.60 -0.97
N LEU A 317 13.51 -0.26 -1.06
CA LEU A 317 14.52 0.48 -1.82
C LEU A 317 15.46 1.18 -0.84
N ILE A 318 16.76 1.14 -1.12
CA ILE A 318 17.80 1.89 -0.39
C ILE A 318 18.46 2.83 -1.39
N ASP A 319 18.29 4.13 -1.20
CA ASP A 319 18.73 5.19 -2.13
C ASP A 319 18.37 4.91 -3.60
N GLY A 320 17.18 4.35 -3.82
CA GLY A 320 16.64 4.00 -5.14
C GLY A 320 17.01 2.60 -5.65
N LEU A 321 17.99 1.92 -5.06
CA LEU A 321 18.35 0.54 -5.41
C LEU A 321 17.40 -0.45 -4.77
N LEU A 322 17.03 -1.51 -5.52
CA LEU A 322 16.18 -2.57 -5.01
C LEU A 322 16.97 -3.46 -4.05
N ALA A 323 16.64 -3.37 -2.76
CA ALA A 323 17.27 -4.19 -1.71
C ALA A 323 16.51 -5.49 -1.48
N ALA A 324 15.18 -5.45 -1.46
CA ALA A 324 14.38 -6.65 -1.22
C ALA A 324 13.01 -6.58 -1.90
N HIS A 325 12.49 -7.74 -2.27
CA HIS A 325 11.11 -7.98 -2.67
C HIS A 325 10.46 -8.97 -1.70
N VAL A 326 9.26 -8.65 -1.24
CA VAL A 326 8.47 -9.48 -0.33
C VAL A 326 7.17 -9.86 -1.01
N THR A 327 6.91 -11.14 -1.15
CA THR A 327 5.69 -11.63 -1.82
C THR A 327 4.42 -11.30 -1.02
N ARG A 328 3.26 -11.31 -1.69
CA ARG A 328 1.96 -11.17 -1.04
C ARG A 328 1.85 -12.11 0.16
N GLY A 329 1.47 -11.55 1.31
CA GLY A 329 1.36 -12.30 2.57
C GLY A 329 2.66 -12.45 3.34
N GLY A 330 3.79 -11.97 2.81
CA GLY A 330 5.05 -11.84 3.53
C GLY A 330 5.85 -13.14 3.71
N LYS A 331 5.46 -14.24 3.05
CA LYS A 331 6.07 -15.56 3.29
C LYS A 331 7.44 -15.76 2.66
N THR A 332 7.68 -15.10 1.53
CA THR A 332 8.96 -15.20 0.80
C THR A 332 9.55 -13.81 0.65
N MET A 333 10.81 -13.68 0.99
CA MET A 333 11.63 -12.49 0.76
C MET A 333 12.80 -12.89 -0.15
N THR A 334 13.03 -12.05 -1.17
CA THR A 334 14.20 -12.15 -2.05
C THR A 334 14.99 -10.86 -1.91
N THR A 335 16.31 -10.95 -1.76
CA THR A 335 17.23 -9.80 -1.66
C THR A 335 18.08 -9.70 -2.91
N PHE A 336 18.57 -8.49 -3.21
CA PHE A 336 19.32 -8.16 -4.44
C PHE A 336 20.61 -7.41 -4.10
N PHE A 337 21.34 -7.87 -3.10
CA PHE A 337 22.50 -7.17 -2.58
C PHE A 337 23.70 -7.20 -3.54
N ASP A 338 23.75 -8.17 -4.44
CA ASP A 338 24.78 -8.25 -5.48
C ASP A 338 24.73 -7.09 -6.48
N THR A 339 23.62 -6.34 -6.52
CA THR A 339 23.47 -5.14 -7.36
C THR A 339 23.94 -3.86 -6.68
N PHE A 340 24.34 -3.94 -5.40
CA PHE A 340 24.79 -2.79 -4.62
C PHE A 340 26.27 -2.48 -4.92
N PRO A 341 26.66 -1.19 -4.92
CA PRO A 341 28.05 -0.79 -5.07
C PRO A 341 28.93 -1.37 -3.96
N GLU A 342 30.21 -1.59 -4.25
CA GLU A 342 31.21 -1.94 -3.26
C GLU A 342 31.28 -0.88 -2.15
N GLY A 343 31.29 -1.30 -0.88
CA GLY A 343 31.39 -0.41 0.29
C GLY A 343 30.16 -0.40 1.22
N ILE A 344 29.10 -1.16 0.90
CA ILE A 344 28.04 -1.50 1.84
C ILE A 344 28.30 -2.92 2.33
N ASP A 345 28.76 -3.04 3.58
CA ASP A 345 29.13 -4.34 4.13
C ASP A 345 27.94 -5.31 4.22
N ASP A 346 26.76 -4.84 4.63
CA ASP A 346 25.54 -5.65 4.70
C ASP A 346 24.27 -4.75 4.73
N PRO A 347 23.45 -4.72 3.67
CA PRO A 347 22.19 -3.97 3.65
C PRO A 347 21.05 -4.60 4.49
N MET A 348 21.17 -5.85 4.93
CA MET A 348 20.10 -6.58 5.63
C MET A 348 19.59 -5.86 6.90
N PRO A 349 20.44 -5.29 7.77
CA PRO A 349 19.97 -4.53 8.93
C PRO A 349 19.03 -3.38 8.55
N LEU A 350 19.33 -2.65 7.47
CA LEU A 350 18.49 -1.55 6.97
C LEU A 350 17.14 -2.04 6.47
N VAL A 351 17.11 -3.17 5.76
CA VAL A 351 15.88 -3.80 5.27
C VAL A 351 14.99 -4.22 6.45
N ILE A 352 15.57 -4.93 7.43
CA ILE A 352 14.81 -5.45 8.59
C ILE A 352 14.31 -4.30 9.48
N ASP A 353 15.13 -3.25 9.68
CA ASP A 353 14.73 -2.08 10.47
C ASP A 353 13.58 -1.32 9.78
N ALA A 354 13.68 -1.06 8.47
CA ALA A 354 12.63 -0.38 7.70
C ALA A 354 11.30 -1.15 7.75
N LEU A 355 11.32 -2.46 7.57
CA LEU A 355 10.13 -3.30 7.69
C LEU A 355 9.58 -3.30 9.13
N THR A 356 10.45 -3.34 10.13
CA THR A 356 10.06 -3.25 11.54
C THR A 356 9.43 -1.91 11.87
N GLN A 357 9.99 -0.81 11.37
CA GLN A 357 9.43 0.54 11.52
C GLN A 357 8.06 0.66 10.84
N ALA A 358 7.88 0.11 9.64
CA ALA A 358 6.59 0.08 8.95
C ALA A 358 5.51 -0.67 9.78
N VAL A 359 5.89 -1.77 10.43
CA VAL A 359 5.00 -2.50 11.36
C VAL A 359 4.68 -1.68 12.62
N ARG A 360 5.69 -1.02 13.22
CA ARG A 360 5.50 -0.18 14.42
C ARG A 360 4.61 1.04 14.13
N ALA A 361 4.77 1.64 12.96
CA ALA A 361 3.93 2.73 12.48
C ALA A 361 2.47 2.29 12.17
N GLY A 362 2.19 0.98 12.18
CA GLY A 362 0.87 0.43 11.90
C GLY A 362 0.51 0.37 10.41
N ARG A 363 1.46 0.66 9.51
CA ARG A 363 1.26 0.59 8.06
C ARG A 363 1.05 -0.85 7.59
N MET A 364 1.66 -1.82 8.26
CA MET A 364 1.54 -3.24 7.93
C MET A 364 1.51 -4.13 9.17
N GLN A 365 1.06 -5.37 9.02
CA GLN A 365 1.15 -6.39 10.06
C GLN A 365 2.56 -6.97 10.14
N PRO A 366 2.97 -7.56 11.29
CA PRO A 366 4.21 -8.31 11.37
C PRO A 366 4.29 -9.37 10.28
N LEU A 367 5.43 -9.40 9.57
CA LEU A 367 5.67 -10.35 8.48
C LEU A 367 6.14 -11.70 9.03
N GLY A 368 5.50 -12.76 8.57
CA GLY A 368 5.96 -14.13 8.83
C GLY A 368 6.74 -14.66 7.63
N VAL A 369 8.07 -14.47 7.62
CA VAL A 369 8.93 -14.90 6.51
C VAL A 369 9.32 -16.36 6.72
N GLU A 370 8.93 -17.20 5.77
CA GLU A 370 9.22 -18.63 5.78
C GLU A 370 10.49 -18.94 4.92
N LYS A 371 10.67 -18.18 3.82
CA LYS A 371 11.77 -18.36 2.87
C LYS A 371 12.52 -17.06 2.60
N LEU A 372 13.85 -17.14 2.56
CA LEU A 372 14.74 -16.08 2.11
C LEU A 372 15.62 -16.63 0.97
N ASN A 373 15.59 -15.96 -0.20
CA ASN A 373 16.36 -16.36 -1.39
C ASN A 373 16.20 -17.85 -1.76
N GLY A 374 14.97 -18.37 -1.61
CA GLY A 374 14.66 -19.78 -1.85
C GLY A 374 14.98 -20.75 -0.72
N GLY A 375 15.84 -20.37 0.23
CA GLY A 375 16.18 -21.13 1.43
C GLY A 375 15.30 -20.81 2.65
N PRO A 376 15.50 -21.49 3.78
CA PRO A 376 14.84 -21.17 5.06
C PRO A 376 15.26 -19.79 5.57
N ALA A 377 14.31 -19.00 6.11
CA ALA A 377 14.54 -17.63 6.55
C ALA A 377 15.13 -17.48 7.97
N PHE A 378 15.63 -18.56 8.59
CA PHE A 378 16.05 -18.53 10.00
C PHE A 378 17.28 -17.63 10.27
N GLU A 379 18.11 -17.37 9.27
CA GLU A 379 19.26 -16.46 9.39
C GLU A 379 18.83 -15.01 9.73
N LEU A 380 17.60 -14.61 9.40
CA LEU A 380 17.07 -13.29 9.75
C LEU A 380 16.94 -13.06 11.26
N LYS A 381 17.08 -14.11 12.10
CA LYS A 381 17.14 -13.98 13.56
C LYS A 381 18.32 -13.12 14.02
N ASP A 382 19.43 -13.19 13.29
CA ASP A 382 20.67 -12.48 13.62
C ASP A 382 20.54 -10.97 13.38
N TYR A 383 19.50 -10.56 12.63
CA TYR A 383 19.09 -9.18 12.37
C TYR A 383 17.88 -8.72 13.20
N GLY A 384 17.55 -9.43 14.27
CA GLY A 384 16.48 -9.04 15.20
C GLY A 384 15.07 -9.55 14.85
N ALA A 385 14.93 -10.42 13.86
CA ALA A 385 13.67 -11.11 13.63
C ALA A 385 13.41 -12.20 14.68
N THR A 386 12.17 -12.37 15.11
CA THR A 386 11.79 -13.36 16.13
C THR A 386 11.53 -14.72 15.48
N VAL A 387 12.20 -15.77 15.95
CA VAL A 387 12.01 -17.14 15.44
C VAL A 387 10.57 -17.62 15.72
N SER A 388 9.96 -18.28 14.74
CA SER A 388 8.66 -18.94 14.81
C SER A 388 8.78 -20.39 14.32
N HIS A 389 7.73 -21.20 14.48
CA HIS A 389 7.80 -22.62 14.08
C HIS A 389 7.94 -22.85 12.56
N LYS A 390 7.63 -21.86 11.70
CA LYS A 390 7.71 -21.97 10.23
C LYS A 390 8.76 -21.05 9.60
N GLY A 391 9.50 -20.29 10.38
CA GLY A 391 10.45 -19.30 9.89
C GLY A 391 10.70 -18.21 10.92
N VAL A 392 10.67 -16.95 10.50
CA VAL A 392 10.88 -15.81 11.39
C VAL A 392 9.74 -14.79 11.28
N LYS A 393 9.62 -13.95 12.29
CA LYS A 393 8.65 -12.86 12.35
C LYS A 393 9.36 -11.51 12.47
N ILE A 394 9.17 -10.65 11.48
CA ILE A 394 9.71 -9.28 11.45
C ILE A 394 8.66 -8.33 12.04
N GLY A 395 9.08 -7.42 12.93
CA GLY A 395 8.21 -6.44 13.57
C GLY A 395 7.24 -7.03 14.62
N GLY A 396 7.39 -8.30 14.99
CA GLY A 396 6.68 -8.90 16.12
C GLY A 396 7.09 -8.28 17.45
N LYS A 397 6.24 -8.36 18.48
CA LYS A 397 6.71 -8.14 19.85
C LYS A 397 7.80 -9.18 20.12
N ALA A 398 8.96 -8.75 20.65
CA ALA A 398 9.94 -9.68 21.19
C ALA A 398 9.20 -10.68 22.08
N ALA A 399 9.47 -11.98 21.92
CA ALA A 399 8.93 -12.97 22.82
C ALA A 399 9.25 -12.51 24.23
N ALA A 400 8.24 -12.37 25.08
CA ALA A 400 8.51 -12.11 26.49
C ALA A 400 9.49 -13.20 26.94
N PRO A 401 10.58 -12.83 27.65
CA PRO A 401 11.49 -13.84 28.16
C PRO A 401 10.65 -14.88 28.88
N PRO A 402 10.94 -16.19 28.71
CA PRO A 402 10.16 -17.23 29.32
C PRO A 402 10.01 -16.84 30.80
N LYS A 403 8.77 -16.69 31.26
CA LYS A 403 8.55 -16.48 32.69
C LYS A 403 9.30 -17.61 33.36
N ARG A 404 10.43 -17.33 34.01
CA ARG A 404 11.03 -18.25 34.93
C ARG A 404 9.89 -18.67 35.83
N ARG A 405 9.47 -19.92 35.74
CA ARG A 405 8.64 -20.52 36.76
C ARG A 405 9.45 -20.32 38.04
N GLY A 406 9.06 -19.33 38.83
CA GLY A 406 9.62 -19.18 40.14
C GLY A 406 9.34 -20.50 40.84
N ARG A 407 10.39 -21.26 41.17
CA ARG A 407 10.26 -22.32 42.18
C ARG A 407 9.56 -21.66 43.35
N SER A 408 8.46 -22.24 43.78
CA SER A 408 7.75 -21.72 44.93
C SER A 408 8.74 -21.76 46.13
N VAL A 409 8.67 -20.76 46.98
CA VAL A 409 9.52 -20.72 48.20
C VAL A 409 9.36 -22.01 49.02
N ALA A 410 8.23 -22.71 48.86
CA ALA A 410 7.95 -23.99 49.47
C ALA A 410 8.79 -25.16 48.89
N GLU A 411 9.12 -25.12 47.56
CA GLU A 411 10.02 -26.13 46.95
C GLU A 411 11.47 -25.88 47.28
N ALA A 412 11.88 -24.60 47.52
CA ALA A 412 13.23 -24.25 47.94
C ALA A 412 13.47 -24.54 49.41
N LEU A 413 12.44 -24.56 50.25
CA LEU A 413 12.55 -24.92 51.68
C LEU A 413 12.48 -26.40 51.92
N GLY A 414 11.89 -27.21 51.03
CA GLY A 414 11.82 -28.66 51.13
C GLY A 414 13.14 -29.41 50.87
N GLU A 415 14.13 -28.77 50.20
CA GLU A 415 15.45 -29.34 49.99
C GLU A 415 16.45 -29.04 51.14
N LEU A 416 16.09 -28.23 52.14
CA LEU A 416 16.93 -27.90 53.29
C LEU A 416 16.64 -28.78 54.54
N ASP A 417 15.62 -29.62 54.49
CA ASP A 417 15.20 -30.45 55.66
C ASP A 417 15.74 -31.89 55.56
N GLY A 418 16.71 -32.18 54.68
CA GLY A 418 17.26 -33.53 54.40
C GLY A 418 18.57 -33.89 55.10
N ASP A 419 19.28 -32.95 55.68
CA ASP A 419 20.56 -33.20 56.39
C ASP A 419 20.40 -32.97 57.89
N ARG A 420 19.87 -33.97 58.60
CA ARG A 420 20.07 -34.09 60.02
C ARG A 420 21.49 -34.55 60.25
N ILE A 421 22.35 -33.62 60.67
CA ILE A 421 23.65 -33.94 61.26
C ILE A 421 23.39 -34.26 62.74
N ASP A 422 23.60 -35.50 63.16
CA ASP A 422 23.62 -35.89 64.57
C ASP A 422 24.77 -35.14 65.27
N PRO A 423 24.56 -34.58 66.53
CA PRO A 423 25.61 -33.90 67.26
C PRO A 423 26.58 -34.97 67.81
N PRO A 424 27.89 -34.71 67.88
CA PRO A 424 28.87 -35.61 68.49
C PRO A 424 28.71 -35.62 70.03
N ASP A 425 28.71 -36.83 70.58
CA ASP A 425 28.75 -37.09 72.00
C ASP A 425 29.98 -36.45 72.70
N GLY A 426 29.70 -35.88 73.85
CA GLY A 426 30.73 -35.72 74.91
C GLY A 426 31.44 -34.34 74.96
N LEU A 427 30.97 -33.52 75.92
CA LEU A 427 31.82 -32.78 76.83
C LEU A 427 30.96 -32.24 77.98
N SER A 428 31.18 -32.87 79.15
CA SER A 428 30.73 -32.35 80.50
C SER A 428 31.57 -31.15 80.87
N PHE A 429 30.90 -30.10 81.31
CA PHE A 429 31.51 -29.11 82.22
C PHE A 429 30.63 -28.96 83.46
N ASP A 430 31.21 -29.38 84.56
CA ASP A 430 30.85 -28.95 85.92
C ASP A 430 31.27 -27.49 86.01
N ASP A 431 30.44 -26.69 86.56
CA ASP A 431 30.37 -25.66 87.61
C ASP A 431 29.31 -24.64 87.39
#